data_50bc3bb64d36a849133a62155a2033f8
#
_entry.id   50bc3bb64d36a849133a62155a2033f8
#
_cell.length_a   1.000
_cell.length_b   1.000
_cell.length_c   1.000
_cell.angle_alpha   90.00
_cell.angle_beta   90.00
_cell.angle_gamma   90.00
#
_symmetry.space_group_name_H-M   'P 1'
#
loop_
_entity.id
_entity.type
_entity.pdbx_description
1 polymer ?
#
loop_
_entity_poly.entity_id
_entity_poly.type
_entity_poly.pdbx_seq_one_letter_code
_entity_poly.pdbx_strand_id
1 'polypeptide(L)'
;VVSALLLALTLLGMVIFVLWYSRPSTQSSAPATAVLNVIFAPTATPLPPTPTATPQATPTLPAPPPGVIAAGGFVQITGTGGDGLRLREAAGLEQRMRVLGAENEIFLVLDGPEEHDGYVWWYLEGPYDTTRSGWAVANFLQAVQGP
;
A
#
# COMPACT_ATOMS: atom_id res chain seq x y z
N VAL A 1 13.33 33.35 -61.21
CA VAL A 1 14.13 34.14 -60.24
C VAL A 1 13.20 34.85 -59.23
N VAL A 2 12.11 35.48 -59.67
CA VAL A 2 11.18 36.26 -58.84
C VAL A 2 10.45 35.37 -57.82
N SER A 3 10.06 34.14 -58.20
CA SER A 3 9.37 33.20 -57.30
C SER A 3 10.25 32.68 -56.17
N ALA A 4 11.52 32.46 -56.40
CA ALA A 4 12.47 32.05 -55.37
C ALA A 4 12.73 33.16 -54.35
N LEU A 5 12.76 34.42 -54.81
CA LEU A 5 12.93 35.58 -53.93
C LEU A 5 11.72 35.78 -52.99
N LEU A 6 10.51 35.59 -53.50
CA LEU A 6 9.29 35.67 -52.72
C LEU A 6 9.21 34.57 -51.65
N LEU A 7 9.62 33.35 -51.96
CA LEU A 7 9.65 32.23 -51.05
C LEU A 7 10.67 32.43 -49.93
N ALA A 8 11.84 33.00 -50.26
CA ALA A 8 12.86 33.35 -49.26
C ALA A 8 12.38 34.45 -48.29
N LEU A 9 11.69 35.46 -48.83
CA LEU A 9 11.15 36.56 -48.02
C LEU A 9 10.02 36.10 -47.06
N THR A 10 9.16 35.17 -47.51
CA THR A 10 8.11 34.62 -46.65
C THR A 10 8.68 33.74 -45.54
N LEU A 11 9.70 32.90 -45.84
CA LEU A 11 10.38 32.11 -44.83
C LEU A 11 11.10 32.97 -43.78
N LEU A 12 11.79 34.04 -44.23
CA LEU A 12 12.49 34.98 -43.35
C LEU A 12 11.48 35.70 -42.43
N GLY A 13 10.34 36.12 -42.99
CA GLY A 13 9.25 36.74 -42.20
C GLY A 13 8.67 35.83 -41.15
N MET A 14 8.49 34.52 -41.48
CA MET A 14 8.00 33.52 -40.54
C MET A 14 8.98 33.26 -39.40
N VAL A 15 10.26 33.19 -39.67
CA VAL A 15 11.30 33.02 -38.66
C VAL A 15 11.36 34.20 -37.70
N ILE A 16 11.30 35.44 -38.23
CA ILE A 16 11.29 36.65 -37.40
C ILE A 16 10.03 36.70 -36.54
N PHE A 17 8.87 36.30 -37.07
CA PHE A 17 7.62 36.25 -36.34
C PHE A 17 7.68 35.25 -35.20
N VAL A 18 8.21 34.04 -35.41
CA VAL A 18 8.39 33.02 -34.38
C VAL A 18 9.34 33.49 -33.28
N LEU A 19 10.45 34.10 -33.63
CA LEU A 19 11.43 34.65 -32.69
C LEU A 19 10.84 35.79 -31.85
N TRP A 20 9.95 36.59 -32.43
CA TRP A 20 9.32 37.69 -31.72
C TRP A 20 8.23 37.22 -30.77
N TYR A 21 7.48 36.19 -31.16
CA TYR A 21 6.42 35.59 -30.35
C TYR A 21 6.97 34.69 -29.21
N SER A 22 8.14 34.13 -29.40
CA SER A 22 8.83 33.27 -28.43
C SER A 22 9.67 34.02 -27.41
N ARG A 23 9.62 35.36 -27.37
CA ARG A 23 10.33 36.11 -26.36
C ARG A 23 9.73 35.83 -24.99
N PRO A 24 10.47 35.22 -24.06
CA PRO A 24 9.96 35.08 -22.71
C PRO A 24 9.75 36.47 -22.13
N SER A 25 8.54 36.74 -21.63
CA SER A 25 8.26 37.94 -20.86
C SER A 25 9.14 37.93 -19.63
N THR A 26 10.10 38.81 -19.57
CA THR A 26 10.86 39.07 -18.34
C THR A 26 9.86 39.69 -17.34
N GLN A 27 9.26 38.84 -16.52
CA GLN A 27 8.55 39.33 -15.34
C GLN A 27 9.59 40.03 -14.44
N SER A 28 9.50 41.36 -14.42
CA SER A 28 10.21 42.16 -13.46
C SER A 28 9.70 41.76 -12.08
N SER A 29 10.44 40.93 -11.36
CA SER A 29 10.21 40.69 -9.94
C SER A 29 10.42 42.02 -9.23
N ALA A 30 9.35 42.64 -8.79
CA ALA A 30 9.42 43.69 -7.85
C ALA A 30 10.15 43.22 -6.57
N PRO A 31 11.07 44.00 -5.98
CA PRO A 31 11.73 43.57 -4.77
C PRO A 31 10.67 43.36 -3.69
N ALA A 32 10.57 42.14 -3.18
CA ALA A 32 9.74 41.84 -2.05
C ALA A 32 10.34 42.57 -0.82
N THR A 33 9.68 43.63 -0.41
CA THR A 33 10.01 44.29 0.88
C THR A 33 9.59 43.31 1.96
N ALA A 34 10.55 42.63 2.57
CA ALA A 34 10.31 41.80 3.73
C ALA A 34 9.92 42.70 4.90
N VAL A 35 8.64 42.79 5.21
CA VAL A 35 8.18 43.39 6.45
C VAL A 35 8.43 42.35 7.55
N LEU A 36 9.47 42.59 8.33
CA LEU A 36 9.74 41.82 9.53
C LEU A 36 8.66 42.16 10.58
N ASN A 37 7.59 41.38 10.59
CA ASN A 37 6.59 41.48 11.64
C ASN A 37 7.10 40.67 12.84
N VAL A 38 7.73 41.36 13.79
CA VAL A 38 8.16 40.78 15.07
C VAL A 38 6.89 40.57 15.92
N ILE A 39 6.28 39.41 15.79
CA ILE A 39 5.25 38.95 16.72
C ILE A 39 5.99 38.51 17.98
N PHE A 40 5.88 39.30 19.04
CA PHE A 40 6.35 38.84 20.36
C PHE A 40 5.56 37.59 20.70
N ALA A 41 6.25 36.46 20.77
CA ALA A 41 5.63 35.22 21.20
C ALA A 41 5.08 35.45 22.62
N PRO A 42 3.80 35.16 22.86
CA PRO A 42 3.28 35.15 24.22
C PRO A 42 4.15 34.17 25.02
N THR A 43 4.65 34.66 26.17
CA THR A 43 5.37 33.78 27.10
C THR A 43 4.44 32.63 27.44
N ALA A 44 4.73 31.47 26.88
CA ALA A 44 3.95 30.29 27.17
C ALA A 44 4.13 29.95 28.65
N THR A 45 3.08 30.21 29.43
CA THR A 45 2.98 29.64 30.77
C THR A 45 3.11 28.15 30.61
N PRO A 46 4.08 27.45 31.27
CA PRO A 46 4.19 25.99 31.12
C PRO A 46 2.86 25.37 31.57
N LEU A 47 2.15 24.82 30.62
CA LEU A 47 1.00 23.96 30.92
C LEU A 47 1.49 22.81 31.79
N PRO A 48 0.75 22.46 32.86
CA PRO A 48 1.09 21.26 33.62
C PRO A 48 1.19 20.08 32.65
N PRO A 49 2.14 19.15 32.85
CA PRO A 49 2.32 18.01 31.95
C PRO A 49 0.99 17.27 31.86
N THR A 50 0.43 17.23 30.65
CA THR A 50 -0.73 16.38 30.36
C THR A 50 -0.29 14.96 30.69
N PRO A 51 -1.02 14.20 31.53
CA PRO A 51 -0.66 12.81 31.82
C PRO A 51 -0.58 12.08 30.49
N THR A 52 0.63 11.67 30.10
CA THR A 52 0.82 10.79 28.96
C THR A 52 0.09 9.51 29.28
N ALA A 53 -0.96 9.21 28.51
CA ALA A 53 -1.68 7.96 28.67
C ALA A 53 -0.62 6.84 28.54
N THR A 54 -0.39 6.14 29.65
CA THR A 54 0.42 4.91 29.63
C THR A 54 -0.23 3.97 28.64
N PRO A 55 0.50 3.46 27.61
CA PRO A 55 -0.10 2.51 26.69
C PRO A 55 -0.64 1.36 27.50
N GLN A 56 -1.96 1.24 27.50
CA GLN A 56 -2.62 0.10 28.14
C GLN A 56 -2.18 -1.12 27.36
N ALA A 57 -1.58 -2.10 28.04
CA ALA A 57 -1.18 -3.35 27.42
C ALA A 57 -2.42 -3.93 26.72
N THR A 58 -2.35 -4.03 25.40
CA THR A 58 -3.38 -4.73 24.61
C THR A 58 -3.41 -6.16 25.14
N PRO A 59 -4.58 -6.70 25.54
CA PRO A 59 -4.66 -8.08 25.99
C PRO A 59 -4.16 -8.98 24.86
N THR A 60 -2.97 -9.54 25.03
CA THR A 60 -2.45 -10.56 24.11
C THR A 60 -3.31 -11.80 24.33
N LEU A 61 -4.06 -12.20 23.30
CA LEU A 61 -4.76 -13.48 23.31
C LEU A 61 -3.72 -14.58 23.57
N PRO A 62 -4.01 -15.55 24.44
CA PRO A 62 -3.12 -16.68 24.66
C PRO A 62 -2.88 -17.39 23.30
N ALA A 63 -1.63 -17.78 23.05
CA ALA A 63 -1.30 -18.52 21.84
C ALA A 63 -2.17 -19.79 21.74
N PRO A 64 -2.72 -20.12 20.56
CA PRO A 64 -3.51 -21.33 20.38
C PRO A 64 -2.66 -22.57 20.71
N PRO A 65 -3.30 -23.63 21.24
CA PRO A 65 -2.58 -24.87 21.56
C PRO A 65 -1.93 -25.45 20.27
N PRO A 66 -0.76 -26.10 20.41
CA PRO A 66 -0.06 -26.70 19.28
C PRO A 66 -0.95 -27.67 18.47
N GLY A 67 -0.94 -27.55 17.15
CA GLY A 67 -1.71 -28.42 16.26
C GLY A 67 -3.14 -28.00 15.99
N VAL A 68 -3.64 -26.92 16.61
CA VAL A 68 -4.98 -26.38 16.36
C VAL A 68 -4.88 -25.08 15.56
N ILE A 69 -5.59 -25.03 14.44
CA ILE A 69 -5.72 -23.79 13.67
C ILE A 69 -6.68 -22.85 14.42
N ALA A 70 -6.22 -21.64 14.69
CA ALA A 70 -7.03 -20.62 15.35
C ALA A 70 -6.56 -19.21 14.93
N ALA A 71 -7.43 -18.22 15.03
CA ALA A 71 -7.09 -16.84 14.78
C ALA A 71 -5.93 -16.36 15.68
N GLY A 72 -4.98 -15.64 15.11
CA GLY A 72 -3.74 -15.23 15.75
C GLY A 72 -2.64 -16.29 15.76
N GLY A 73 -2.91 -17.51 15.27
CA GLY A 73 -1.91 -18.57 15.08
C GLY A 73 -1.28 -18.53 13.71
N PHE A 74 -0.22 -19.32 13.53
CA PHE A 74 0.43 -19.49 12.24
C PHE A 74 0.11 -20.86 11.65
N VAL A 75 -0.01 -20.89 10.32
CA VAL A 75 -0.23 -22.13 9.56
C VAL A 75 0.77 -22.21 8.42
N GLN A 76 1.15 -23.42 8.09
CA GLN A 76 1.97 -23.74 6.93
C GLN A 76 1.11 -24.47 5.89
N ILE A 77 1.29 -24.11 4.63
CA ILE A 77 0.68 -24.83 3.52
C ILE A 77 1.41 -26.17 3.30
N THR A 78 0.65 -27.28 3.31
CA THR A 78 1.20 -28.63 3.15
C THR A 78 0.28 -29.51 2.30
N GLY A 79 0.86 -30.51 1.63
CA GLY A 79 0.10 -31.52 0.94
C GLY A 79 -0.46 -31.09 -0.42
N THR A 80 0.01 -29.98 -0.99
CA THR A 80 -0.39 -29.51 -2.31
C THR A 80 0.39 -30.20 -3.44
N GLY A 81 1.42 -30.99 -3.10
CA GLY A 81 2.27 -31.65 -4.09
C GLY A 81 3.13 -30.69 -4.93
N GLY A 82 3.29 -29.46 -4.48
CA GLY A 82 4.03 -28.40 -5.18
C GLY A 82 3.17 -27.50 -6.06
N ASP A 83 1.89 -27.81 -6.26
CA ASP A 83 0.97 -26.97 -7.04
C ASP A 83 0.57 -25.68 -6.33
N GLY A 84 0.79 -25.62 -5.01
CA GLY A 84 0.40 -24.51 -4.15
C GLY A 84 -1.09 -24.48 -3.82
N LEU A 85 -1.46 -23.64 -2.85
CA LEU A 85 -2.82 -23.47 -2.36
C LEU A 85 -3.41 -22.15 -2.87
N ARG A 86 -4.61 -22.20 -3.44
CA ARG A 86 -5.33 -21.01 -3.90
C ARG A 86 -5.98 -20.31 -2.72
N LEU A 87 -5.53 -19.08 -2.44
CA LEU A 87 -6.18 -18.17 -1.52
C LEU A 87 -7.20 -17.34 -2.31
N ARG A 88 -8.44 -17.26 -1.81
CA ARG A 88 -9.60 -16.70 -2.52
C ARG A 88 -10.13 -15.44 -1.86
N GLU A 89 -10.97 -14.69 -2.57
CA GLU A 89 -11.58 -13.45 -2.06
C GLU A 89 -12.57 -13.71 -0.92
N ALA A 90 -13.24 -14.87 -0.92
CA ALA A 90 -14.15 -15.32 0.13
C ALA A 90 -14.06 -16.83 0.28
N ALA A 91 -14.67 -17.38 1.34
CA ALA A 91 -14.82 -18.81 1.53
C ALA A 91 -15.68 -19.41 0.40
N GLY A 92 -15.22 -20.49 -0.24
CA GLY A 92 -15.94 -21.20 -1.32
C GLY A 92 -15.11 -21.50 -2.55
N LEU A 93 -15.43 -22.62 -3.21
CA LEU A 93 -14.68 -23.11 -4.37
C LEU A 93 -14.85 -22.27 -5.63
N GLU A 94 -15.98 -21.61 -5.79
CA GLU A 94 -16.29 -20.75 -6.94
C GLU A 94 -15.75 -19.32 -6.79
N GLN A 95 -15.22 -18.98 -5.62
CA GLN A 95 -14.70 -17.65 -5.37
C GLN A 95 -13.42 -17.38 -6.16
N ARG A 96 -13.23 -16.12 -6.55
CA ARG A 96 -12.06 -15.71 -7.33
C ARG A 96 -10.77 -15.96 -6.53
N MET A 97 -9.77 -16.50 -7.19
CA MET A 97 -8.43 -16.61 -6.64
C MET A 97 -7.76 -15.23 -6.56
N ARG A 98 -7.21 -14.88 -5.40
CA ARG A 98 -6.41 -13.67 -5.19
C ARG A 98 -4.92 -13.95 -5.31
N VAL A 99 -4.47 -14.98 -4.62
CA VAL A 99 -3.06 -15.31 -4.45
C VAL A 99 -2.90 -16.83 -4.50
N LEU A 100 -1.77 -17.29 -5.01
CA LEU A 100 -1.31 -18.67 -4.88
C LEU A 100 -0.26 -18.73 -3.77
N GLY A 101 -0.58 -19.44 -2.69
CA GLY A 101 0.38 -19.75 -1.63
C GLY A 101 1.24 -20.96 -2.02
N ALA A 102 2.53 -20.87 -1.78
CA ALA A 102 3.45 -21.95 -2.11
C ALA A 102 3.43 -23.08 -1.07
N GLU A 103 3.82 -24.29 -1.48
CA GLU A 103 4.08 -25.39 -0.53
C GLU A 103 5.12 -24.97 0.50
N ASN A 104 4.87 -25.26 1.76
CA ASN A 104 5.68 -24.86 2.94
C ASN A 104 5.68 -23.35 3.27
N GLU A 105 4.89 -22.55 2.57
CA GLU A 105 4.74 -21.13 2.92
C GLU A 105 3.95 -20.98 4.23
N ILE A 106 4.37 -20.02 5.07
CA ILE A 106 3.76 -19.75 6.38
C ILE A 106 2.86 -18.53 6.27
N PHE A 107 1.68 -18.60 6.86
CA PHE A 107 0.69 -17.53 6.94
C PHE A 107 0.21 -17.33 8.38
N LEU A 108 -0.19 -16.11 8.69
CA LEU A 108 -0.91 -15.77 9.90
C LEU A 108 -2.40 -16.01 9.66
N VAL A 109 -3.09 -16.64 10.59
CA VAL A 109 -4.54 -16.81 10.57
C VAL A 109 -5.19 -15.56 11.16
N LEU A 110 -5.97 -14.83 10.36
CA LEU A 110 -6.66 -13.64 10.84
C LEU A 110 -8.11 -13.90 11.24
N ASP A 111 -8.81 -14.79 10.52
CA ASP A 111 -10.25 -15.00 10.71
C ASP A 111 -10.66 -16.44 10.36
N GLY A 112 -11.87 -16.84 10.78
CA GLY A 112 -12.45 -18.17 10.58
C GLY A 112 -12.70 -18.89 11.91
N PRO A 113 -13.16 -20.16 11.87
CA PRO A 113 -13.44 -20.92 10.65
C PRO A 113 -14.78 -20.55 10.00
N GLU A 114 -14.85 -20.62 8.67
CA GLU A 114 -16.11 -20.61 7.92
C GLU A 114 -16.34 -21.95 7.21
N GLU A 115 -17.58 -22.43 7.23
CA GLU A 115 -17.96 -23.65 6.50
C GLU A 115 -18.61 -23.28 5.18
N HIS A 116 -18.00 -23.69 4.05
CA HIS A 116 -18.53 -23.45 2.71
C HIS A 116 -18.15 -24.61 1.77
N ASP A 117 -19.11 -25.04 0.95
CA ASP A 117 -18.92 -26.13 -0.04
C ASP A 117 -18.42 -27.46 0.58
N GLY A 118 -18.76 -27.72 1.86
CA GLY A 118 -18.31 -28.91 2.57
C GLY A 118 -16.87 -28.86 3.07
N TYR A 119 -16.25 -27.70 3.04
CA TYR A 119 -14.91 -27.45 3.54
C TYR A 119 -14.92 -26.39 4.65
N VAL A 120 -13.91 -26.46 5.52
CA VAL A 120 -13.60 -25.43 6.52
C VAL A 120 -12.57 -24.49 5.93
N TRP A 121 -12.85 -23.18 6.00
CA TRP A 121 -12.04 -22.11 5.43
C TRP A 121 -11.49 -21.19 6.52
N TRP A 122 -10.28 -20.72 6.30
CA TRP A 122 -9.60 -19.77 7.17
C TRP A 122 -9.08 -18.59 6.35
N TYR A 123 -9.22 -17.38 6.89
CA TYR A 123 -8.62 -16.19 6.27
C TYR A 123 -7.19 -16.05 6.70
N LEU A 124 -6.29 -16.03 5.75
CA LEU A 124 -4.85 -16.04 5.92
C LEU A 124 -4.23 -14.75 5.41
N GLU A 125 -3.14 -14.33 6.04
CA GLU A 125 -2.32 -13.20 5.60
C GLU A 125 -0.83 -13.54 5.72
N GLY A 126 -0.05 -13.12 4.72
CA GLY A 126 1.41 -13.28 4.75
C GLY A 126 2.04 -12.47 5.89
N PRO A 127 2.87 -13.07 6.76
CA PRO A 127 3.39 -12.38 7.95
C PRO A 127 4.29 -11.19 7.63
N TYR A 128 4.84 -11.12 6.41
CA TYR A 128 5.71 -10.03 5.94
C TYR A 128 5.15 -9.26 4.75
N ASP A 129 4.04 -9.73 4.18
CA ASP A 129 3.39 -9.12 3.01
C ASP A 129 1.87 -9.27 3.13
N THR A 130 1.21 -8.23 3.61
CA THR A 130 -0.26 -8.18 3.81
C THR A 130 -1.05 -8.22 2.50
N THR A 131 -0.39 -7.99 1.35
CA THR A 131 -1.04 -8.13 0.03
C THR A 131 -1.29 -9.59 -0.32
N ARG A 132 -0.54 -10.50 0.30
CA ARG A 132 -0.71 -11.95 0.17
C ARG A 132 -1.72 -12.46 1.17
N SER A 133 -3.00 -12.22 0.92
CA SER A 133 -4.08 -12.60 1.85
C SER A 133 -5.26 -13.18 1.11
N GLY A 134 -6.05 -14.02 1.80
CA GLY A 134 -7.28 -14.60 1.28
C GLY A 134 -7.74 -15.82 2.06
N TRP A 135 -8.90 -16.34 1.67
CA TRP A 135 -9.51 -17.54 2.23
C TRP A 135 -8.89 -18.80 1.64
N ALA A 136 -8.49 -19.70 2.52
CA ALA A 136 -7.88 -20.98 2.17
C ALA A 136 -8.55 -22.14 2.90
N VAL A 137 -8.62 -23.30 2.25
CA VAL A 137 -9.24 -24.50 2.81
C VAL A 137 -8.31 -25.18 3.83
N ALA A 138 -8.87 -25.55 4.98
CA ALA A 138 -8.13 -26.14 6.10
C ALA A 138 -7.38 -27.44 5.77
N ASN A 139 -7.85 -28.19 4.78
CA ASN A 139 -7.29 -29.49 4.41
C ASN A 139 -5.81 -29.47 4.03
N PHE A 140 -5.31 -28.29 3.60
CA PHE A 140 -3.92 -28.08 3.20
C PHE A 140 -3.16 -27.16 4.16
N LEU A 141 -3.69 -27.00 5.38
CA LEU A 141 -3.09 -26.14 6.40
C LEU A 141 -2.67 -26.96 7.61
N GLN A 142 -1.46 -26.73 8.07
CA GLN A 142 -0.95 -27.32 9.31
C GLN A 142 -0.60 -26.18 10.27
N ALA A 143 -1.13 -26.24 11.50
CA ALA A 143 -0.77 -25.28 12.53
C ALA A 143 0.70 -25.43 12.90
N VAL A 144 1.43 -24.31 12.91
CA VAL A 144 2.84 -24.24 13.25
C VAL A 144 3.11 -23.15 14.27
N GLN A 145 4.29 -23.16 14.89
CA GLN A 145 4.73 -22.02 15.68
C GLN A 145 5.19 -20.91 14.75
N GLY A 146 4.90 -19.67 15.12
CA GLY A 146 5.32 -18.52 14.33
C GLY A 146 6.83 -18.40 14.20
N PRO A 147 7.30 -17.72 13.15
CA PRO A 147 8.70 -17.43 12.94
C PRO A 147 9.24 -16.47 13.97
#